data_f455ddf023a8fcd4d544809022f87c8b
#
_entry.id   f455ddf023a8fcd4d544809022f87c8b
#
_cell.length_a   1.000
_cell.length_b   1.000
_cell.length_c   1.000
_cell.angle_alpha   90.00
_cell.angle_beta   90.00
_cell.angle_gamma   90.00
#
_symmetry.space_group_name_H-M   'P 1'
#
loop_
_entity.id
_entity.type
_entity.pdbx_description
1 polymer ?
#
loop_
_entity_poly.entity_id
_entity_poly.type
_entity_poly.pdbx_seq_one_letter_code
_entity_poly.pdbx_strand_id
1 'polypeptide(L)'
;GYLLEENATCDISAVGEKSTARSGIDYAPLTSGIFHSGLAEDTYEVTVYRNEDLLNTDYTLTLSLDAVENCLVGPAEYKHVTIQVTDRISQPVWWNQSSAANLGTYSDMKYRVFIIFMDGEILESLDKYTGIEFVNLIADFKAWWKDQWQQGNYQYYDTDGVTPLYETILDN
;
A
#
# COMPACT_ATOMS: atom_id res chain seq x y z
N GLY A 1 32.46 2.44 -13.32
CA GLY A 1 32.81 1.60 -12.19
C GLY A 1 33.29 0.26 -12.69
N TYR A 2 34.06 -0.45 -11.89
CA TYR A 2 34.44 -1.83 -12.19
C TYR A 2 33.36 -2.76 -11.62
N LEU A 3 33.03 -3.84 -12.32
CA LEU A 3 32.20 -4.92 -11.80
C LEU A 3 33.03 -5.73 -10.79
N LEU A 4 32.36 -6.25 -9.75
CA LEU A 4 33.03 -7.11 -8.78
C LEU A 4 33.38 -8.46 -9.42
N GLU A 5 34.56 -8.98 -9.13
CA GLU A 5 35.00 -10.31 -9.60
C GLU A 5 34.47 -11.43 -8.71
N GLU A 6 34.17 -11.13 -7.44
CA GLU A 6 33.57 -12.06 -6.46
C GLU A 6 32.36 -11.40 -5.79
N ASN A 7 31.48 -12.25 -5.23
CA ASN A 7 30.33 -11.77 -4.46
C ASN A 7 30.79 -10.98 -3.22
N ALA A 8 30.10 -9.89 -2.91
CA ALA A 8 30.35 -9.11 -1.70
C ALA A 8 29.18 -9.22 -0.72
N THR A 9 29.46 -9.43 0.56
CA THR A 9 28.45 -9.38 1.61
C THR A 9 28.28 -7.93 2.03
N CYS A 10 27.02 -7.50 2.18
CA CYS A 10 26.65 -6.17 2.64
C CYS A 10 25.86 -6.28 3.92
N ASP A 11 26.23 -5.52 4.95
CA ASP A 11 25.43 -5.41 6.16
C ASP A 11 24.29 -4.42 5.95
N ILE A 12 23.08 -4.90 6.22
CA ILE A 12 21.85 -4.11 6.12
C ILE A 12 21.22 -4.09 7.50
N SER A 13 21.07 -2.90 8.07
CA SER A 13 20.55 -2.71 9.41
C SER A 13 19.43 -1.67 9.44
N ALA A 14 18.52 -1.80 10.41
CA ALA A 14 17.52 -0.78 10.66
C ALA A 14 18.08 0.35 11.51
N VAL A 15 17.85 1.59 11.10
CA VAL A 15 18.25 2.78 11.86
C VAL A 15 17.16 3.08 12.89
N GLY A 16 17.37 2.65 14.16
CA GLY A 16 16.34 2.71 15.21
C GLY A 16 15.77 4.11 15.45
N GLU A 17 16.60 5.14 15.43
CA GLU A 17 16.15 6.54 15.64
C GLU A 17 15.27 7.06 14.49
N LYS A 18 15.30 6.43 13.33
CA LYS A 18 14.55 6.82 12.12
C LYS A 18 13.48 5.80 11.74
N SER A 19 13.30 4.76 12.54
CA SER A 19 12.35 3.67 12.29
C SER A 19 11.34 3.58 13.42
N THR A 20 10.06 3.45 13.06
CA THR A 20 8.98 3.14 14.00
C THR A 20 8.55 1.68 13.89
N ALA A 21 8.89 1.01 12.78
CA ALA A 21 8.61 -0.40 12.55
C ALA A 21 9.42 -1.32 13.47
N ARG A 22 8.79 -2.41 13.94
CA ARG A 22 9.32 -3.37 14.90
C ARG A 22 9.74 -4.65 14.19
N SER A 23 11.01 -5.05 14.38
CA SER A 23 11.53 -6.29 13.82
C SER A 23 10.78 -7.52 14.36
N GLY A 24 10.42 -8.44 13.48
CA GLY A 24 9.68 -9.65 13.81
C GLY A 24 8.16 -9.43 14.01
N ILE A 25 7.69 -8.18 13.98
CA ILE A 25 6.26 -7.82 14.13
C ILE A 25 5.77 -7.10 12.88
N ASP A 26 6.46 -6.05 12.44
CA ASP A 26 6.06 -5.22 11.31
C ASP A 26 6.88 -5.56 10.05
N TYR A 27 8.05 -6.17 10.22
CA TYR A 27 8.88 -6.67 9.12
C TYR A 27 9.69 -7.91 9.57
N ALA A 28 10.11 -8.73 8.61
CA ALA A 28 10.98 -9.89 8.86
C ALA A 28 12.35 -9.42 9.35
N PRO A 29 12.98 -10.15 10.31
CA PRO A 29 14.33 -9.84 10.72
C PRO A 29 15.27 -9.72 9.51
N LEU A 30 16.04 -8.63 9.47
CA LEU A 30 17.00 -8.38 8.40
C LEU A 30 18.15 -9.37 8.46
N THR A 31 18.64 -9.74 7.30
CA THR A 31 19.84 -10.57 7.11
C THR A 31 20.85 -9.79 6.28
N SER A 32 22.11 -10.20 6.30
CA SER A 32 23.10 -9.62 5.39
C SER A 32 22.69 -9.84 3.93
N GLY A 33 22.84 -8.81 3.12
CA GLY A 33 22.65 -8.88 1.69
C GLY A 33 23.89 -9.45 0.99
N ILE A 34 23.70 -10.00 -0.21
CA ILE A 34 24.77 -10.41 -1.11
C ILE A 34 24.67 -9.58 -2.37
N PHE A 35 25.73 -8.87 -2.72
CA PHE A 35 25.88 -8.24 -4.02
C PHE A 35 26.64 -9.22 -4.92
N HIS A 36 25.99 -9.67 -5.99
CA HIS A 36 26.55 -10.70 -6.87
C HIS A 36 27.61 -10.15 -7.80
N SER A 37 28.65 -10.94 -8.01
CA SER A 37 29.74 -10.59 -8.94
C SER A 37 29.22 -10.44 -10.37
N GLY A 38 29.87 -9.57 -11.13
CA GLY A 38 29.50 -9.31 -12.53
C GLY A 38 28.25 -8.47 -12.74
N LEU A 39 27.55 -8.05 -11.68
CA LEU A 39 26.38 -7.17 -11.76
C LEU A 39 26.77 -5.72 -11.53
N ALA A 40 26.08 -4.79 -12.23
CA ALA A 40 26.18 -3.36 -11.99
C ALA A 40 25.18 -2.87 -10.93
N GLU A 41 24.08 -3.62 -10.75
CA GLU A 41 23.01 -3.38 -9.80
C GLU A 41 22.53 -4.71 -9.24
N ASP A 42 22.12 -4.71 -7.98
CA ASP A 42 21.51 -5.88 -7.33
C ASP A 42 20.39 -5.43 -6.41
N THR A 43 19.55 -6.38 -5.97
CA THR A 43 18.37 -6.12 -5.16
C THR A 43 18.41 -6.82 -3.83
N TYR A 44 17.93 -6.14 -2.79
CA TYR A 44 17.71 -6.73 -1.47
C TYR A 44 16.23 -6.68 -1.15
N GLU A 45 15.64 -7.84 -0.86
CA GLU A 45 14.22 -7.95 -0.55
C GLU A 45 13.95 -7.78 0.94
N VAL A 46 12.99 -6.94 1.26
CA VAL A 46 12.50 -6.74 2.64
C VAL A 46 11.05 -7.16 2.71
N THR A 47 10.76 -8.17 3.53
CA THR A 47 9.38 -8.59 3.78
C THR A 47 8.78 -7.73 4.88
N VAL A 48 7.72 -7.00 4.57
CA VAL A 48 6.92 -6.26 5.55
C VAL A 48 5.62 -7.01 5.84
N TYR A 49 5.15 -6.93 7.09
CA TYR A 49 3.94 -7.61 7.52
C TYR A 49 2.80 -6.61 7.65
N ARG A 50 1.66 -6.97 7.09
CA ARG A 50 0.41 -6.28 7.38
C ARG A 50 -0.12 -6.76 8.72
N ASN A 51 -0.38 -5.84 9.63
CA ASN A 51 -1.04 -6.11 10.91
C ASN A 51 -2.15 -5.09 11.18
N GLU A 52 -2.96 -5.34 12.20
CA GLU A 52 -4.14 -4.50 12.53
C GLU A 52 -3.77 -3.08 12.95
N ASP A 53 -2.56 -2.87 13.50
CA ASP A 53 -2.10 -1.55 13.92
C ASP A 53 -2.00 -0.59 12.72
N LEU A 54 -1.73 -1.09 11.51
CA LEU A 54 -1.64 -0.31 10.27
C LEU A 54 -2.97 0.35 9.85
N LEU A 55 -4.10 -0.08 10.40
CA LEU A 55 -5.38 0.60 10.20
C LEU A 55 -5.39 2.00 10.83
N ASN A 56 -4.57 2.21 11.87
CA ASN A 56 -4.56 3.43 12.67
C ASN A 56 -3.21 4.17 12.65
N THR A 57 -2.12 3.47 12.34
CA THR A 57 -0.76 4.01 12.47
C THR A 57 0.12 3.57 11.31
N ASP A 58 0.80 4.51 10.65
CA ASP A 58 1.82 4.19 9.65
C ASP A 58 3.14 3.84 10.33
N TYR A 59 3.91 2.95 9.71
CA TYR A 59 5.26 2.65 10.14
C TYR A 59 6.28 3.15 9.13
N THR A 60 7.43 3.54 9.66
CA THR A 60 8.62 3.83 8.87
C THR A 60 9.70 2.82 9.20
N LEU A 61 10.38 2.32 8.18
CA LEU A 61 11.57 1.50 8.30
C LEU A 61 12.66 2.17 7.49
N THR A 62 13.64 2.74 8.18
CA THR A 62 14.83 3.29 7.55
C THR A 62 15.95 2.27 7.64
N LEU A 63 16.42 1.84 6.48
CA LEU A 63 17.54 0.92 6.35
C LEU A 63 18.83 1.68 6.13
N SER A 64 19.91 1.16 6.67
CA SER A 64 21.30 1.58 6.40
C SER A 64 22.04 0.44 5.71
N LEU A 65 22.76 0.77 4.66
CA LEU A 65 23.74 -0.12 4.06
C LEU A 65 25.12 0.22 4.66
N ASP A 66 25.69 -0.72 5.36
CA ASP A 66 27.01 -0.59 5.95
C ASP A 66 28.05 -1.41 5.18
N ALA A 67 29.29 -0.91 5.11
CA ALA A 67 30.36 -1.59 4.41
C ALA A 67 30.82 -2.80 5.22
N VAL A 68 30.97 -3.92 4.53
CA VAL A 68 31.66 -5.11 5.06
C VAL A 68 32.69 -5.52 4.02
N GLU A 69 33.89 -5.94 4.48
CA GLU A 69 35.03 -6.40 3.69
C GLU A 69 34.98 -6.16 2.18
N ASN A 70 35.86 -5.40 1.62
CA ASN A 70 36.00 -5.13 0.18
C ASN A 70 34.86 -4.35 -0.50
N CYS A 71 33.80 -3.97 0.24
CA CYS A 71 32.70 -3.16 -0.29
C CYS A 71 32.65 -1.83 0.48
N LEU A 72 33.06 -0.72 -0.16
CA LEU A 72 32.94 0.61 0.42
C LEU A 72 31.56 1.15 0.16
N VAL A 73 30.94 1.71 1.20
CA VAL A 73 29.69 2.46 1.06
C VAL A 73 29.94 3.68 0.18
N GLY A 74 29.05 3.92 -0.77
CA GLY A 74 29.06 5.10 -1.61
C GLY A 74 28.82 6.41 -0.83
N PRO A 75 28.47 7.51 -1.52
CA PRO A 75 28.19 8.77 -0.85
C PRO A 75 27.13 8.64 0.23
N ALA A 76 27.32 9.35 1.36
CA ALA A 76 26.48 9.22 2.55
C ALA A 76 25.00 9.49 2.30
N GLU A 77 24.66 10.26 1.29
CA GLU A 77 23.28 10.57 0.85
C GLU A 77 22.52 9.35 0.30
N TYR A 78 23.23 8.33 -0.20
CA TYR A 78 22.64 7.09 -0.71
C TYR A 78 22.74 5.91 0.26
N LYS A 79 23.31 6.15 1.44
CA LYS A 79 23.48 5.13 2.47
C LYS A 79 22.17 4.63 3.05
N HIS A 80 21.13 5.46 3.05
CA HIS A 80 19.87 5.18 3.72
C HIS A 80 18.72 5.13 2.71
N VAL A 81 17.81 4.19 2.92
CA VAL A 81 16.50 4.16 2.27
C VAL A 81 15.41 4.08 3.34
N THR A 82 14.35 4.87 3.18
CA THR A 82 13.19 4.84 4.07
C THR A 82 12.00 4.23 3.35
N ILE A 83 11.46 3.17 3.93
CA ILE A 83 10.23 2.50 3.51
C ILE A 83 9.13 3.00 4.43
N GLN A 84 8.08 3.57 3.85
CA GLN A 84 6.86 3.89 4.59
C GLN A 84 5.84 2.79 4.34
N VAL A 85 5.31 2.20 5.41
CA VAL A 85 4.29 1.15 5.36
C VAL A 85 3.00 1.72 5.91
N THR A 86 1.98 1.71 5.10
CA THR A 86 0.65 2.22 5.45
C THR A 86 -0.41 1.25 4.93
N ASP A 87 -1.49 1.09 5.68
CA ASP A 87 -2.71 0.40 5.22
C ASP A 87 -3.83 1.42 4.90
N ARG A 88 -3.54 2.71 5.00
CA ARG A 88 -4.49 3.75 4.63
C ARG A 88 -4.55 3.90 3.13
N ILE A 89 -5.76 3.88 2.62
CA ILE A 89 -6.04 4.12 1.21
C ILE A 89 -6.39 5.60 1.05
N SER A 90 -5.57 6.32 0.30
CA SER A 90 -5.84 7.74 0.01
C SER A 90 -7.03 7.88 -0.93
N GLN A 91 -7.86 8.91 -0.71
CA GLN A 91 -8.93 9.27 -1.62
C GLN A 91 -8.35 9.53 -3.02
N PRO A 92 -8.78 8.79 -4.05
CA PRO A 92 -8.32 9.03 -5.40
C PRO A 92 -8.85 10.36 -5.93
N VAL A 93 -8.07 11.05 -6.75
CA VAL A 93 -8.42 12.36 -7.31
C VAL A 93 -9.75 12.32 -8.08
N TRP A 94 -10.02 11.21 -8.76
CA TRP A 94 -11.25 11.02 -9.54
C TRP A 94 -12.52 10.91 -8.68
N TRP A 95 -12.43 10.61 -7.37
CA TRP A 95 -13.62 10.52 -6.50
C TRP A 95 -14.45 11.80 -6.47
N ASN A 96 -13.83 12.94 -6.68
CA ASN A 96 -14.49 14.24 -6.72
C ASN A 96 -15.02 14.63 -8.11
N GLN A 97 -14.86 13.78 -9.13
CA GLN A 97 -15.41 14.05 -10.46
C GLN A 97 -16.92 13.83 -10.49
N SER A 98 -17.61 14.53 -11.38
CA SER A 98 -19.07 14.45 -11.49
C SER A 98 -19.57 13.03 -11.81
N SER A 99 -18.82 12.26 -12.59
CA SER A 99 -19.13 10.85 -12.89
C SER A 99 -19.03 9.93 -11.66
N ALA A 100 -18.30 10.33 -10.63
CA ALA A 100 -18.17 9.60 -9.39
C ALA A 100 -19.09 10.11 -8.25
N ALA A 101 -19.91 11.13 -8.53
CA ALA A 101 -20.73 11.79 -7.51
C ALA A 101 -21.68 10.83 -6.77
N ASN A 102 -22.15 9.77 -7.44
CA ASN A 102 -23.03 8.77 -6.83
C ASN A 102 -22.35 7.92 -5.76
N LEU A 103 -21.01 7.85 -5.70
CA LEU A 103 -20.31 7.22 -4.58
C LEU A 103 -20.55 7.97 -3.26
N GLY A 104 -20.99 9.23 -3.31
CA GLY A 104 -21.19 10.06 -2.14
C GLY A 104 -19.91 10.43 -1.44
N THR A 105 -19.99 10.75 -0.16
CA THR A 105 -18.83 11.12 0.65
C THR A 105 -17.81 9.97 0.70
N TYR A 106 -16.54 10.34 0.51
CA TYR A 106 -15.43 9.37 0.63
C TYR A 106 -15.35 8.78 2.05
N SER A 107 -15.06 7.51 2.11
CA SER A 107 -14.52 6.84 3.30
C SER A 107 -13.55 5.73 2.86
N ASP A 108 -12.53 5.49 3.66
CA ASP A 108 -11.53 4.43 3.40
C ASP A 108 -12.21 3.07 3.22
N MET A 109 -13.18 2.75 4.07
CA MET A 109 -13.89 1.48 3.99
C MET A 109 -14.71 1.34 2.72
N LYS A 110 -15.37 2.41 2.25
CA LYS A 110 -16.12 2.41 0.99
C LYS A 110 -15.17 2.15 -0.19
N TYR A 111 -14.02 2.79 -0.20
CA TYR A 111 -13.05 2.60 -1.27
C TYR A 111 -12.38 1.21 -1.21
N ARG A 112 -12.10 0.68 -0.01
CA ARG A 112 -11.61 -0.70 0.15
C ARG A 112 -12.59 -1.72 -0.45
N VAL A 113 -13.87 -1.60 -0.14
CA VAL A 113 -14.91 -2.49 -0.68
C VAL A 113 -15.06 -2.31 -2.20
N PHE A 114 -14.90 -1.08 -2.70
CA PHE A 114 -14.87 -0.82 -4.14
C PHE A 114 -13.70 -1.52 -4.84
N ILE A 115 -12.48 -1.46 -4.26
CA ILE A 115 -11.32 -2.19 -4.79
C ILE A 115 -11.56 -3.72 -4.80
N ILE A 116 -12.20 -4.26 -3.76
CA ILE A 116 -12.56 -5.69 -3.71
C ILE A 116 -13.56 -6.02 -4.84
N PHE A 117 -14.58 -5.20 -5.04
CA PHE A 117 -15.54 -5.34 -6.14
C PHE A 117 -14.83 -5.31 -7.51
N MET A 118 -13.78 -4.53 -7.64
CA MET A 118 -12.94 -4.41 -8.84
C MET A 118 -11.86 -5.52 -8.95
N ASP A 119 -12.00 -6.62 -8.19
CA ASP A 119 -11.04 -7.74 -8.19
C ASP A 119 -9.60 -7.31 -7.83
N GLY A 120 -9.47 -6.32 -6.94
CA GLY A 120 -8.18 -5.78 -6.47
C GLY A 120 -7.60 -4.66 -7.34
N GLU A 121 -8.29 -4.27 -8.42
CA GLU A 121 -7.82 -3.18 -9.29
C GLU A 121 -7.96 -1.82 -8.59
N ILE A 122 -6.86 -1.10 -8.48
CA ILE A 122 -6.83 0.30 -8.03
C ILE A 122 -6.90 1.20 -9.25
N LEU A 123 -7.99 1.98 -9.36
CA LEU A 123 -8.15 2.92 -10.47
C LEU A 123 -7.33 4.19 -10.22
N GLU A 124 -6.34 4.45 -11.03
CA GLU A 124 -5.57 5.70 -11.01
C GLU A 124 -6.35 6.87 -11.63
N SER A 125 -7.14 6.60 -12.67
CA SER A 125 -8.02 7.56 -13.36
C SER A 125 -9.29 6.89 -13.86
N LEU A 126 -10.26 7.71 -14.33
CA LEU A 126 -11.49 7.22 -14.98
C LEU A 126 -11.41 7.23 -16.52
N ASP A 127 -10.24 7.45 -17.11
CA ASP A 127 -10.11 7.65 -18.56
C ASP A 127 -10.57 6.45 -19.41
N LYS A 128 -10.60 5.26 -18.82
CA LYS A 128 -11.10 4.04 -19.49
C LYS A 128 -12.63 3.92 -19.49
N TYR A 129 -13.34 4.80 -18.79
CA TYR A 129 -14.80 4.80 -18.72
C TYR A 129 -15.37 6.08 -19.32
N THR A 130 -16.47 5.97 -20.07
CA THR A 130 -17.34 7.13 -20.26
C THR A 130 -18.06 7.46 -18.95
N GLY A 131 -18.55 8.71 -18.82
CA GLY A 131 -19.28 9.10 -17.60
C GLY A 131 -20.46 8.17 -17.27
N ILE A 132 -21.21 7.72 -18.28
CA ILE A 132 -22.35 6.81 -18.10
C ILE A 132 -21.92 5.39 -17.73
N GLU A 133 -20.82 4.89 -18.29
CA GLU A 133 -20.30 3.58 -17.93
C GLU A 133 -19.83 3.54 -16.47
N PHE A 134 -19.20 4.61 -15.99
CA PHE A 134 -18.78 4.68 -14.59
C PHE A 134 -19.97 4.82 -13.64
N VAL A 135 -21.00 5.59 -14.01
CA VAL A 135 -22.25 5.67 -13.24
C VAL A 135 -22.93 4.31 -13.12
N ASN A 136 -22.98 3.53 -14.21
CA ASN A 136 -23.50 2.16 -14.17
C ASN A 136 -22.65 1.24 -13.30
N LEU A 137 -21.32 1.36 -13.37
CA LEU A 137 -20.40 0.60 -12.51
C LEU A 137 -20.65 0.88 -11.02
N ILE A 138 -20.95 2.14 -10.65
CA ILE A 138 -21.29 2.49 -9.27
C ILE A 138 -22.63 1.84 -8.86
N ALA A 139 -23.61 1.80 -9.74
CA ALA A 139 -24.90 1.14 -9.45
C ALA A 139 -24.71 -0.38 -9.25
N ASP A 140 -23.90 -1.01 -10.11
CA ASP A 140 -23.55 -2.43 -9.99
C ASP A 140 -22.78 -2.70 -8.68
N PHE A 141 -21.85 -1.83 -8.31
CA PHE A 141 -21.13 -1.88 -7.05
C PHE A 141 -22.07 -1.81 -5.85
N LYS A 142 -23.00 -0.86 -5.83
CA LYS A 142 -24.01 -0.73 -4.77
C LYS A 142 -24.85 -1.99 -4.63
N ALA A 143 -25.35 -2.53 -5.76
CA ALA A 143 -26.16 -3.74 -5.78
C ALA A 143 -25.37 -4.97 -5.27
N TRP A 144 -24.14 -5.14 -5.75
CA TRP A 144 -23.25 -6.21 -5.30
C TRP A 144 -22.94 -6.09 -3.79
N TRP A 145 -22.63 -4.89 -3.29
CA TRP A 145 -22.32 -4.71 -1.87
C TRP A 145 -23.54 -4.97 -0.98
N LYS A 146 -24.73 -4.54 -1.40
CA LYS A 146 -25.97 -4.86 -0.70
C LYS A 146 -26.18 -6.39 -0.59
N ASP A 147 -25.93 -7.14 -1.65
CA ASP A 147 -26.01 -8.59 -1.64
C ASP A 147 -24.96 -9.20 -0.69
N GLN A 148 -23.71 -8.76 -0.74
CA GLN A 148 -22.67 -9.17 0.20
C GLN A 148 -23.03 -8.85 1.65
N TRP A 149 -23.60 -7.69 1.91
CA TRP A 149 -24.08 -7.30 3.23
C TRP A 149 -25.14 -8.28 3.77
N GLN A 150 -26.10 -8.67 2.96
CA GLN A 150 -27.15 -9.62 3.33
C GLN A 150 -26.59 -11.02 3.66
N GLN A 151 -25.45 -11.37 3.07
CA GLN A 151 -24.72 -12.60 3.34
C GLN A 151 -23.81 -12.52 4.57
N GLY A 152 -23.74 -11.36 5.23
CA GLY A 152 -22.89 -11.13 6.41
C GLY A 152 -21.48 -10.66 6.09
N ASN A 153 -21.18 -10.34 4.80
CA ASN A 153 -19.87 -9.86 4.37
C ASN A 153 -19.82 -8.34 4.32
N TYR A 154 -18.66 -7.75 4.61
CA TYR A 154 -18.38 -6.30 4.48
C TYR A 154 -19.44 -5.43 5.17
N GLN A 155 -19.88 -5.81 6.38
CA GLN A 155 -20.90 -5.12 7.17
C GLN A 155 -20.31 -3.88 7.86
N TYR A 156 -20.04 -2.85 7.08
CA TYR A 156 -19.56 -1.57 7.58
C TYR A 156 -20.69 -0.55 7.67
N TYR A 157 -20.63 0.29 8.70
CA TYR A 157 -21.62 1.32 8.98
C TYR A 157 -21.03 2.70 8.73
N ASP A 158 -21.89 3.67 8.45
CA ASP A 158 -21.52 5.09 8.38
C ASP A 158 -21.17 5.62 9.79
N THR A 159 -20.75 6.85 9.87
CA THR A 159 -20.33 7.54 11.11
C THR A 159 -21.41 7.59 12.19
N ASP A 160 -22.68 7.40 11.83
CA ASP A 160 -23.80 7.28 12.75
C ASP A 160 -23.87 5.91 13.48
N GLY A 161 -23.08 4.94 13.05
CA GLY A 161 -23.01 3.58 13.58
C GLY A 161 -24.25 2.72 13.31
N VAL A 162 -25.20 3.19 12.49
CA VAL A 162 -26.50 2.52 12.23
C VAL A 162 -26.75 2.32 10.76
N THR A 163 -26.47 3.33 9.93
CA THR A 163 -26.72 3.29 8.48
C THR A 163 -25.69 2.40 7.80
N PRO A 164 -26.08 1.33 7.08
CA PRO A 164 -25.16 0.53 6.28
C PRO A 164 -24.41 1.41 5.27
N LEU A 165 -23.10 1.26 5.21
CA LEU A 165 -22.26 2.17 4.41
C LEU A 165 -22.59 2.12 2.91
N TYR A 166 -23.09 1.00 2.38
CA TYR A 166 -23.53 0.91 0.99
C TYR A 166 -24.74 1.80 0.68
N GLU A 167 -25.58 2.13 1.68
CA GLU A 167 -26.74 3.01 1.50
C GLU A 167 -26.35 4.48 1.28
N THR A 168 -25.12 4.85 1.63
CA THR A 168 -24.58 6.18 1.36
C THR A 168 -24.15 6.36 -0.10
N ILE A 169 -24.21 5.30 -0.92
CA ILE A 169 -24.05 5.35 -2.36
C ILE A 169 -25.41 5.75 -2.95
N LEU A 170 -25.43 6.84 -3.70
CA LEU A 170 -26.65 7.40 -4.24
C LEU A 170 -27.20 6.55 -5.38
N ASP A 171 -28.52 6.51 -5.49
CA ASP A 171 -29.20 5.91 -6.66
C ASP A 171 -29.09 6.86 -7.87
N ASN A 172 -29.12 6.29 -9.08
CA ASN A 172 -29.11 7.04 -10.34
C ASN A 172 -30.45 7.71 -10.60
#